data_7852b434b0efaaa524c9535910c34d40
#
_entry.id   7852b434b0efaaa524c9535910c34d40
#
_cell.length_a   1.000
_cell.length_b   1.000
_cell.length_c   1.000
_cell.angle_alpha   90.00
_cell.angle_beta   90.00
_cell.angle_gamma   90.00
#
_symmetry.space_group_name_H-M   'P 1'
#
loop_
_entity.id
_entity.type
_entity.pdbx_description
1 polymer ?
#
loop_
_entity_poly.entity_id
_entity_poly.type
_entity_poly.pdbx_seq_one_letter_code
_entity_poly.pdbx_strand_id
1 'polypeptide(L)'
;MIEIHNIHKTFNGVKVLNGISGNFESGKMNMLLGASGTGKSVLLKCIVGLVKPDLGSITYDGRIFANNKLDIKQEIRRKIGMLFQGSALFDSMTVNENVEFPLRMLSDMSKNERLDRVQFCLKRVGLENAGNKMPSELSGGMKKRVGIARAIAPNCTYLFCDEPNSGLDPLTAITIDELIKEITLEYNITTIVVTHDMNSVLEYGDNVMFLYKGHKLWEGHSSTIMDTNVKELNDFIFSNRLMRDAKKVDEIEAEERQEDEQRHEEQR
;
A
#
# COMPACT_ATOMS: atom_id res chain seq x y z
N MET A 1 -13.48 2.84 -4.83
CA MET A 1 -12.65 2.30 -5.92
C MET A 1 -11.84 3.42 -6.57
N ILE A 2 -10.58 3.16 -6.93
CA ILE A 2 -9.72 4.11 -7.66
C ILE A 2 -9.36 3.46 -9.00
N GLU A 3 -9.47 4.24 -10.09
CA GLU A 3 -9.12 3.79 -11.44
C GLU A 3 -8.07 4.72 -12.02
N ILE A 4 -7.07 4.15 -12.65
CA ILE A 4 -6.04 4.89 -13.37
C ILE A 4 -6.07 4.48 -14.83
N HIS A 5 -5.99 5.45 -15.73
CA HIS A 5 -6.03 5.19 -17.15
C HIS A 5 -4.90 5.91 -17.86
N ASN A 6 -4.05 5.13 -18.52
CA ASN A 6 -2.95 5.57 -19.40
C ASN A 6 -2.05 6.64 -18.77
N ILE A 7 -1.60 6.40 -17.53
CA ILE A 7 -0.77 7.36 -16.78
C ILE A 7 0.65 7.39 -17.34
N HIS A 8 1.08 8.59 -17.72
CA HIS A 8 2.45 8.88 -18.14
C HIS A 8 3.08 9.94 -17.25
N LYS A 9 4.36 9.77 -16.95
CA LYS A 9 5.16 10.77 -16.25
C LYS A 9 6.62 10.76 -16.69
N THR A 10 7.13 11.93 -17.01
CA THR A 10 8.51 12.16 -17.41
C THR A 10 9.15 13.19 -16.48
N PHE A 11 10.38 12.98 -16.07
CA PHE A 11 11.21 13.95 -15.36
C PHE A 11 12.53 14.12 -16.09
N ASN A 12 12.89 15.35 -16.41
CA ASN A 12 14.16 15.69 -17.08
C ASN A 12 14.44 14.82 -18.34
N GLY A 13 13.40 14.56 -19.14
CA GLY A 13 13.50 13.74 -20.36
C GLY A 13 13.44 12.22 -20.12
N VAL A 14 13.48 11.75 -18.87
CA VAL A 14 13.39 10.32 -18.52
C VAL A 14 11.93 9.95 -18.27
N LYS A 15 11.39 9.01 -19.06
CA LYS A 15 10.05 8.44 -18.86
C LYS A 15 10.06 7.50 -17.65
N VAL A 16 9.40 7.91 -16.56
CA VAL A 16 9.29 7.13 -15.32
C VAL A 16 8.02 6.28 -15.29
N LEU A 17 6.92 6.78 -15.84
CA LEU A 17 5.67 6.04 -16.03
C LEU A 17 5.29 6.08 -17.50
N ASN A 18 4.93 4.94 -18.06
CA ASN A 18 4.67 4.79 -19.47
C ASN A 18 3.36 4.01 -19.75
N GLY A 19 2.24 4.74 -19.70
CA GLY A 19 0.92 4.20 -20.08
C GLY A 19 0.34 3.23 -19.05
N ILE A 20 0.47 3.51 -17.76
CA ILE A 20 -0.03 2.61 -16.72
C ILE A 20 -1.54 2.78 -16.56
N SER A 21 -2.27 1.66 -16.62
CA SER A 21 -3.71 1.58 -16.37
C SER A 21 -4.00 0.44 -15.40
N GLY A 22 -5.03 0.58 -14.57
CA GLY A 22 -5.47 -0.45 -13.62
C GLY A 22 -6.48 0.07 -12.61
N ASN A 23 -6.96 -0.83 -11.77
CA ASN A 23 -8.00 -0.55 -10.79
C ASN A 23 -7.54 -0.96 -9.39
N PHE A 24 -7.98 -0.19 -8.38
CA PHE A 24 -7.76 -0.47 -6.97
C PHE A 24 -9.13 -0.58 -6.28
N GLU A 25 -9.43 -1.77 -5.81
CA GLU A 25 -10.75 -2.11 -5.28
C GLU A 25 -10.93 -1.60 -3.84
N SER A 26 -12.18 -1.27 -3.51
CA SER A 26 -12.57 -0.89 -2.15
C SER A 26 -12.60 -2.12 -1.23
N GLY A 27 -12.26 -1.91 0.05
CA GLY A 27 -12.20 -2.99 1.05
C GLY A 27 -11.08 -4.00 0.80
N LYS A 28 -10.16 -3.67 -0.10
CA LYS A 28 -9.04 -4.52 -0.50
C LYS A 28 -7.70 -3.85 -0.23
N MET A 29 -6.71 -4.67 0.11
CA MET A 29 -5.31 -4.27 0.20
C MET A 29 -4.66 -4.49 -1.17
N ASN A 30 -4.65 -3.42 -1.98
CA ASN A 30 -4.10 -3.44 -3.33
C ASN A 30 -2.59 -3.18 -3.27
N MET A 31 -1.79 -4.12 -3.71
CA MET A 31 -0.33 -4.04 -3.68
C MET A 31 0.24 -3.48 -4.99
N LEU A 32 1.10 -2.48 -4.87
CA LEU A 32 1.90 -1.95 -5.98
C LEU A 32 3.33 -2.46 -5.83
N LEU A 33 3.64 -3.55 -6.55
CA LEU A 33 4.86 -4.33 -6.41
C LEU A 33 5.91 -3.97 -7.47
N GLY A 34 7.18 -4.12 -7.16
CA GLY A 34 8.30 -4.00 -8.09
C GLY A 34 9.60 -3.59 -7.40
N ALA A 35 10.71 -3.69 -8.11
CA ALA A 35 12.03 -3.29 -7.62
C ALA A 35 12.12 -1.77 -7.36
N SER A 36 13.16 -1.34 -6.63
CA SER A 36 13.43 0.09 -6.45
C SER A 36 13.64 0.79 -7.80
N GLY A 37 13.12 2.01 -7.93
CA GLY A 37 13.26 2.80 -9.15
C GLY A 37 12.31 2.45 -10.31
N THR A 38 11.37 1.50 -10.14
CA THR A 38 10.42 1.11 -11.20
C THR A 38 9.27 2.09 -11.41
N GLY A 39 9.15 3.14 -10.57
CA GLY A 39 8.12 4.19 -10.70
C GLY A 39 6.97 4.08 -9.69
N LYS A 40 6.96 3.10 -8.78
CA LYS A 40 5.87 2.86 -7.80
C LYS A 40 5.49 4.11 -6.99
N SER A 41 6.44 4.69 -6.27
CA SER A 41 6.19 5.90 -5.46
C SER A 41 5.81 7.12 -6.32
N VAL A 42 6.27 7.18 -7.58
CA VAL A 42 5.85 8.23 -8.52
C VAL A 42 4.39 8.03 -8.92
N LEU A 43 3.98 6.79 -9.23
CA LEU A 43 2.59 6.45 -9.52
C LEU A 43 1.70 6.76 -8.31
N LEU A 44 2.10 6.33 -7.11
CA LEU A 44 1.38 6.65 -5.87
C LEU A 44 1.19 8.16 -5.70
N LYS A 45 2.27 8.95 -5.89
CA LYS A 45 2.22 10.43 -5.82
C LYS A 45 1.32 11.03 -6.90
N CYS A 46 1.23 10.42 -8.08
CA CYS A 46 0.28 10.84 -9.11
C CYS A 46 -1.16 10.56 -8.66
N ILE A 47 -1.44 9.38 -8.11
CA ILE A 47 -2.77 8.99 -7.63
C ILE A 47 -3.23 9.95 -6.53
N VAL A 48 -2.40 10.20 -5.51
CA VAL A 48 -2.70 11.12 -4.40
C VAL A 48 -2.80 12.60 -4.86
N GLY A 49 -2.25 12.92 -6.05
CA GLY A 49 -2.26 14.29 -6.60
C GLY A 49 -1.16 15.18 -6.05
N LEU A 50 -0.07 14.61 -5.53
CA LEU A 50 1.16 15.31 -5.17
C LEU A 50 2.03 15.60 -6.41
N VAL A 51 1.91 14.75 -7.43
CA VAL A 51 2.55 14.93 -8.74
C VAL A 51 1.46 14.89 -9.80
N LYS A 52 1.46 15.84 -10.73
CA LYS A 52 0.54 15.83 -11.87
C LYS A 52 1.09 14.88 -12.94
N PRO A 53 0.32 13.87 -13.40
CA PRO A 53 0.70 13.09 -14.57
C PRO A 53 0.76 13.97 -15.82
N ASP A 54 1.62 13.60 -16.78
CA ASP A 54 1.74 14.33 -18.04
C ASP A 54 0.59 13.98 -18.98
N LEU A 55 0.18 12.71 -18.99
CA LEU A 55 -0.98 12.19 -19.73
C LEU A 55 -1.74 11.19 -18.85
N GLY A 56 -2.99 10.93 -19.22
CA GLY A 56 -3.87 9.99 -18.57
C GLY A 56 -4.85 10.64 -17.59
N SER A 57 -5.66 9.80 -16.95
CA SER A 57 -6.67 10.24 -15.98
C SER A 57 -6.71 9.33 -14.77
N ILE A 58 -7.16 9.89 -13.64
CA ILE A 58 -7.36 9.20 -12.37
C ILE A 58 -8.78 9.49 -11.92
N THR A 59 -9.53 8.46 -11.55
CA THR A 59 -10.89 8.59 -11.02
C THR A 59 -10.98 8.00 -9.61
N TYR A 60 -11.81 8.61 -8.80
CA TYR A 60 -12.17 8.17 -7.47
C TYR A 60 -13.69 7.99 -7.44
N ASP A 61 -14.15 6.76 -7.30
CA ASP A 61 -15.59 6.40 -7.35
C ASP A 61 -16.29 7.04 -8.56
N GLY A 62 -15.71 6.87 -9.76
CA GLY A 62 -16.23 7.40 -11.01
C GLY A 62 -16.02 8.91 -11.23
N ARG A 63 -15.46 9.64 -10.26
CA ARG A 63 -15.21 11.09 -10.36
C ARG A 63 -13.77 11.37 -10.76
N ILE A 64 -13.57 12.12 -11.87
CA ILE A 64 -12.25 12.45 -12.40
C ILE A 64 -11.52 13.41 -11.45
N PHE A 65 -10.35 12.98 -10.97
CA PHE A 65 -9.50 13.74 -10.05
C PHE A 65 -8.58 14.75 -10.74
N ALA A 66 -8.06 14.41 -11.92
CA ALA A 66 -6.91 15.12 -12.51
C ALA A 66 -7.21 16.45 -13.19
N ASN A 67 -8.42 16.67 -13.73
CA ASN A 67 -8.70 17.79 -14.61
C ASN A 67 -9.77 18.78 -14.11
N ASN A 68 -10.30 18.66 -12.90
CA ASN A 68 -11.51 19.37 -12.53
C ASN A 68 -11.41 20.27 -11.30
N LYS A 69 -12.45 21.07 -11.21
CA LYS A 69 -12.82 22.07 -10.21
C LYS A 69 -12.12 21.83 -8.88
N LEU A 70 -11.51 22.86 -8.37
CA LEU A 70 -10.80 22.89 -7.08
C LEU A 70 -11.59 22.16 -5.97
N ASP A 71 -12.92 22.27 -5.99
CA ASP A 71 -13.83 21.70 -4.99
C ASP A 71 -13.79 20.16 -4.95
N ILE A 72 -13.80 19.47 -6.11
CA ILE A 72 -13.75 18.01 -6.19
C ILE A 72 -12.39 17.48 -5.69
N LYS A 73 -11.30 18.17 -6.03
CA LYS A 73 -9.97 17.80 -5.55
C LYS A 73 -9.85 17.95 -4.04
N GLN A 74 -10.41 19.01 -3.48
CA GLN A 74 -10.39 19.23 -2.03
C GLN A 74 -11.23 18.20 -1.29
N GLU A 75 -12.41 17.87 -1.80
CA GLU A 75 -13.28 16.84 -1.21
C GLU A 75 -12.59 15.46 -1.19
N ILE A 76 -11.99 15.05 -2.33
CA ILE A 76 -11.27 13.78 -2.41
C ILE A 76 -10.06 13.78 -1.49
N ARG A 77 -9.27 14.87 -1.44
CA ARG A 77 -8.10 14.98 -0.56
C ARG A 77 -8.44 14.87 0.92
N ARG A 78 -9.60 15.36 1.35
CA ARG A 78 -10.10 15.18 2.74
C ARG A 78 -10.35 13.71 3.09
N LYS A 79 -10.57 12.86 2.09
CA LYS A 79 -10.81 11.42 2.24
C LYS A 79 -9.54 10.57 2.09
N ILE A 80 -8.39 11.19 1.85
CA ILE A 80 -7.11 10.52 1.66
C ILE A 80 -6.34 10.50 2.98
N GLY A 81 -5.97 9.30 3.43
CA GLY A 81 -4.94 9.08 4.44
C GLY A 81 -3.64 8.64 3.77
N MET A 82 -2.50 9.10 4.26
CA MET A 82 -1.20 8.72 3.71
C MET A 82 -0.17 8.42 4.79
N LEU A 83 0.43 7.24 4.70
CA LEU A 83 1.62 6.84 5.41
C LEU A 83 2.82 6.93 4.47
N PHE A 84 3.73 7.85 4.73
CA PHE A 84 4.98 8.01 3.98
C PHE A 84 6.05 7.01 4.44
N GLN A 85 6.99 6.68 3.61
CA GLN A 85 8.08 5.74 3.88
C GLN A 85 8.80 6.04 5.20
N GLY A 86 9.16 7.29 5.48
CA GLY A 86 9.78 7.74 6.73
C GLY A 86 8.79 8.13 7.83
N SER A 87 7.49 7.77 7.73
CA SER A 87 6.39 8.23 8.57
C SER A 87 6.12 9.74 8.50
N ALA A 88 7.10 10.56 8.16
CA ALA A 88 7.03 12.02 8.02
C ALA A 88 6.31 12.70 9.20
N LEU A 89 6.63 12.29 10.43
CA LEU A 89 6.13 12.95 11.63
C LEU A 89 6.78 14.32 11.78
N PHE A 90 6.06 15.25 12.35
CA PHE A 90 6.60 16.56 12.72
C PHE A 90 7.41 16.41 14.01
N ASP A 91 8.72 16.56 13.93
CA ASP A 91 9.63 16.38 15.07
C ASP A 91 9.40 17.39 16.20
N SER A 92 8.80 18.54 15.90
CA SER A 92 8.45 19.60 16.85
C SER A 92 7.08 19.40 17.53
N MET A 93 6.38 18.32 17.23
CA MET A 93 5.05 18.02 17.74
C MET A 93 5.06 16.69 18.49
N THR A 94 4.27 16.62 19.57
CA THR A 94 4.00 15.35 20.28
C THR A 94 3.23 14.36 19.38
N VAL A 95 3.11 13.13 19.82
CA VAL A 95 2.29 12.09 19.15
C VAL A 95 0.83 12.55 19.02
N ASN A 96 0.24 13.09 20.10
CA ASN A 96 -1.13 13.63 20.06
C ASN A 96 -1.26 14.71 18.99
N GLU A 97 -0.36 15.68 18.98
CA GLU A 97 -0.38 16.79 18.02
C GLU A 97 -0.17 16.33 16.57
N ASN A 98 0.71 15.34 16.34
CA ASN A 98 0.89 14.73 15.02
C ASN A 98 -0.40 14.09 14.51
N VAL A 99 -1.12 13.34 15.35
CA VAL A 99 -2.38 12.68 14.98
C VAL A 99 -3.51 13.70 14.85
N GLU A 100 -3.56 14.73 15.70
CA GLU A 100 -4.55 15.81 15.63
C GLU A 100 -4.37 16.71 14.40
N PHE A 101 -3.16 16.85 13.87
CA PHE A 101 -2.82 17.81 12.83
C PHE A 101 -3.78 17.80 11.63
N PRO A 102 -4.05 16.64 10.98
CA PRO A 102 -4.99 16.61 9.85
C PRO A 102 -6.43 16.96 10.26
N LEU A 103 -6.85 16.65 11.48
CA LEU A 103 -8.19 17.02 11.98
C LEU A 103 -8.33 18.53 12.10
N ARG A 104 -7.30 19.22 12.61
CA ARG A 104 -7.29 20.70 12.71
C ARG A 104 -7.37 21.38 11.34
N MET A 105 -6.80 20.75 10.32
CA MET A 105 -6.71 21.34 8.97
C MET A 105 -7.90 20.99 8.06
N LEU A 106 -8.54 19.84 8.29
CA LEU A 106 -9.47 19.26 7.32
C LEU A 106 -10.87 19.02 7.86
N SER A 107 -11.12 19.19 9.18
CA SER A 107 -12.43 18.98 9.79
C SER A 107 -12.93 20.19 10.54
N ASP A 108 -14.24 20.26 10.74
CA ASP A 108 -14.93 21.28 11.54
C ASP A 108 -15.17 20.82 13.00
N MET A 109 -14.48 19.77 13.45
CA MET A 109 -14.58 19.21 14.80
C MET A 109 -14.15 20.22 15.86
N SER A 110 -14.88 20.28 16.97
CA SER A 110 -14.45 20.99 18.17
C SER A 110 -13.15 20.41 18.74
N LYS A 111 -12.50 21.16 19.63
CA LYS A 111 -11.26 20.68 20.26
C LYS A 111 -11.46 19.35 21.00
N ASN A 112 -12.57 19.19 21.73
CA ASN A 112 -12.84 17.96 22.48
C ASN A 112 -13.07 16.76 21.54
N GLU A 113 -13.87 16.93 20.49
CA GLU A 113 -14.09 15.88 19.50
C GLU A 113 -12.78 15.45 18.81
N ARG A 114 -11.87 16.39 18.51
CA ARG A 114 -10.55 16.06 17.97
C ARG A 114 -9.71 15.25 18.95
N LEU A 115 -9.69 15.64 20.23
CA LEU A 115 -8.96 14.91 21.26
C LEU A 115 -9.49 13.48 21.45
N ASP A 116 -10.82 13.30 21.48
CA ASP A 116 -11.45 11.99 21.56
C ASP A 116 -11.08 11.14 20.35
N ARG A 117 -11.10 11.73 19.15
CA ARG A 117 -10.70 11.04 17.92
C ARG A 117 -9.22 10.66 17.92
N VAL A 118 -8.34 11.52 18.42
CA VAL A 118 -6.90 11.22 18.58
C VAL A 118 -6.71 10.02 19.50
N GLN A 119 -7.37 10.01 20.67
CA GLN A 119 -7.26 8.89 21.62
C GLN A 119 -7.79 7.59 21.01
N PHE A 120 -8.91 7.65 20.28
CA PHE A 120 -9.43 6.50 19.54
C PHE A 120 -8.39 5.96 18.55
N CYS A 121 -7.78 6.83 17.73
CA CYS A 121 -6.79 6.41 16.72
C CYS A 121 -5.52 5.84 17.37
N LEU A 122 -5.03 6.44 18.46
CA LEU A 122 -3.88 5.93 19.20
C LEU A 122 -4.16 4.58 19.84
N LYS A 123 -5.35 4.37 20.40
CA LYS A 123 -5.78 3.08 20.91
C LYS A 123 -5.83 2.03 19.80
N ARG A 124 -6.36 2.38 18.62
CA ARG A 124 -6.47 1.47 17.46
C ARG A 124 -5.12 0.96 16.98
N VAL A 125 -4.06 1.74 17.16
CA VAL A 125 -2.68 1.34 16.81
C VAL A 125 -1.85 0.86 18.01
N GLY A 126 -2.46 0.66 19.20
CA GLY A 126 -1.80 0.18 20.40
C GLY A 126 -0.77 1.16 21.00
N LEU A 127 -1.07 2.46 20.95
CA LEU A 127 -0.19 3.56 21.42
C LEU A 127 -0.91 4.53 22.36
N GLU A 128 -1.94 4.11 23.08
CA GLU A 128 -2.74 4.96 23.98
C GLU A 128 -1.92 5.71 25.03
N ASN A 129 -0.80 5.13 25.48
CA ASN A 129 0.08 5.71 26.49
C ASN A 129 1.23 6.56 25.91
N ALA A 130 1.30 6.72 24.58
CA ALA A 130 2.39 7.41 23.91
C ALA A 130 2.07 8.87 23.52
N GLY A 131 0.86 9.36 23.81
CA GLY A 131 0.35 10.63 23.29
C GLY A 131 1.22 11.86 23.57
N ASN A 132 1.90 11.90 24.71
CA ASN A 132 2.75 13.03 25.12
C ASN A 132 4.22 12.90 24.69
N LYS A 133 4.61 11.75 24.08
CA LYS A 133 5.98 11.53 23.61
C LYS A 133 6.27 12.36 22.36
N MET A 134 7.54 12.72 22.21
CA MET A 134 8.07 13.29 20.97
C MET A 134 8.48 12.17 19.99
N PRO A 135 8.50 12.42 18.66
CA PRO A 135 8.96 11.43 17.69
C PRO A 135 10.37 10.88 17.97
N SER A 136 11.27 11.68 18.56
CA SER A 136 12.61 11.25 18.95
C SER A 136 12.63 10.16 20.03
N GLU A 137 11.55 10.04 20.82
CA GLU A 137 11.41 9.03 21.88
C GLU A 137 10.76 7.72 21.41
N LEU A 138 10.46 7.61 20.11
CA LEU A 138 9.74 6.48 19.54
C LEU A 138 10.68 5.54 18.77
N SER A 139 10.42 4.23 18.87
CA SER A 139 11.03 3.24 17.97
C SER A 139 10.52 3.41 16.52
N GLY A 140 11.21 2.80 15.55
CA GLY A 140 10.79 2.83 14.14
C GLY A 140 9.36 2.33 13.93
N GLY A 141 9.01 1.19 14.53
CA GLY A 141 7.65 0.64 14.49
C GLY A 141 6.61 1.53 15.15
N MET A 142 6.93 2.17 16.28
CA MET A 142 6.04 3.15 16.91
C MET A 142 5.81 4.37 15.99
N LYS A 143 6.84 4.89 15.34
CA LYS A 143 6.70 5.99 14.36
C LYS A 143 5.76 5.63 13.22
N LYS A 144 5.87 4.39 12.70
CA LYS A 144 4.96 3.90 11.64
C LYS A 144 3.52 3.82 12.15
N ARG A 145 3.29 3.28 13.36
CA ARG A 145 1.96 3.21 13.97
C ARG A 145 1.36 4.61 14.23
N VAL A 146 2.14 5.58 14.68
CA VAL A 146 1.67 6.99 14.78
C VAL A 146 1.33 7.55 13.40
N GLY A 147 2.13 7.24 12.37
CA GLY A 147 1.84 7.63 10.99
C GLY A 147 0.52 7.05 10.47
N ILE A 148 0.22 5.78 10.80
CA ILE A 148 -1.07 5.13 10.49
C ILE A 148 -2.21 5.83 11.27
N ALA A 149 -2.06 6.05 12.58
CA ALA A 149 -3.05 6.75 13.39
C ALA A 149 -3.38 8.14 12.80
N ARG A 150 -2.35 8.89 12.38
CA ARG A 150 -2.52 10.19 11.71
C ARG A 150 -3.24 10.07 10.37
N ALA A 151 -2.94 9.02 9.59
CA ALA A 151 -3.56 8.79 8.29
C ALA A 151 -5.06 8.48 8.41
N ILE A 152 -5.48 7.71 9.43
CA ILE A 152 -6.88 7.32 9.63
C ILE A 152 -7.70 8.31 10.45
N ALA A 153 -7.05 9.30 11.09
CA ALA A 153 -7.73 10.27 11.94
C ALA A 153 -8.88 11.00 11.22
N PRO A 154 -8.75 11.46 9.96
CA PRO A 154 -9.82 12.13 9.22
C PRO A 154 -10.94 11.22 8.69
N ASN A 155 -11.05 9.95 9.13
CA ASN A 155 -11.97 8.97 8.57
C ASN A 155 -11.76 8.78 7.07
N CYS A 156 -10.54 8.45 6.67
CA CYS A 156 -10.18 8.30 5.26
C CYS A 156 -10.96 7.15 4.59
N THR A 157 -11.32 7.35 3.32
CA THR A 157 -11.91 6.32 2.44
C THR A 157 -10.82 5.64 1.61
N TYR A 158 -9.69 6.34 1.44
CA TYR A 158 -8.56 5.89 0.63
C TYR A 158 -7.29 5.99 1.48
N LEU A 159 -6.61 4.87 1.69
CA LEU A 159 -5.36 4.81 2.45
C LEU A 159 -4.19 4.47 1.52
N PHE A 160 -3.16 5.27 1.58
CA PHE A 160 -1.94 5.07 0.79
C PHE A 160 -0.76 4.85 1.72
N CYS A 161 -0.03 3.75 1.50
CA CYS A 161 1.14 3.40 2.27
C CYS A 161 2.35 3.24 1.34
N ASP A 162 3.33 4.11 1.48
CA ASP A 162 4.58 4.05 0.71
C ASP A 162 5.65 3.33 1.55
N GLU A 163 5.91 2.06 1.24
CA GLU A 163 6.85 1.16 1.94
C GLU A 163 6.65 1.17 3.47
N PRO A 164 5.46 0.72 3.97
CA PRO A 164 5.09 0.86 5.38
C PRO A 164 6.04 0.15 6.34
N ASN A 165 6.56 -1.00 5.96
CA ASN A 165 7.45 -1.87 6.76
C ASN A 165 8.94 -1.66 6.49
N SER A 166 9.32 -0.72 5.62
CA SER A 166 10.72 -0.42 5.31
C SER A 166 11.51 0.00 6.56
N GLY A 167 12.67 -0.66 6.77
CA GLY A 167 13.59 -0.37 7.87
C GLY A 167 13.15 -0.91 9.24
N LEU A 168 12.19 -1.82 9.27
CA LEU A 168 11.73 -2.53 10.47
C LEU A 168 12.32 -3.94 10.53
N ASP A 169 12.38 -4.50 11.73
CA ASP A 169 12.63 -5.93 11.91
C ASP A 169 11.43 -6.76 11.41
N PRO A 170 11.62 -8.05 11.07
CA PRO A 170 10.56 -8.86 10.46
C PRO A 170 9.27 -8.95 11.29
N LEU A 171 9.37 -9.09 12.60
CA LEU A 171 8.18 -9.20 13.47
C LEU A 171 7.39 -7.90 13.53
N THR A 172 8.10 -6.78 13.62
CA THR A 172 7.47 -5.46 13.59
C THR A 172 6.85 -5.17 12.22
N ALA A 173 7.49 -5.61 11.12
CA ALA A 173 6.96 -5.47 9.76
C ALA A 173 5.61 -6.20 9.60
N ILE A 174 5.52 -7.46 10.04
CA ILE A 174 4.29 -8.26 10.08
C ILE A 174 3.19 -7.51 10.85
N THR A 175 3.48 -7.01 12.05
CA THR A 175 2.50 -6.26 12.86
C THR A 175 1.96 -5.02 12.15
N ILE A 176 2.78 -4.34 11.35
CA ILE A 176 2.34 -3.17 10.56
C ILE A 176 1.43 -3.59 9.41
N ASP A 177 1.77 -4.67 8.70
CA ASP A 177 0.95 -5.18 7.59
C ASP A 177 -0.40 -5.70 8.08
N GLU A 178 -0.43 -6.46 9.19
CA GLU A 178 -1.65 -6.89 9.88
C GLU A 178 -2.54 -5.70 10.24
N LEU A 179 -1.97 -4.69 10.89
CA LEU A 179 -2.70 -3.49 11.29
C LEU A 179 -3.33 -2.77 10.09
N ILE A 180 -2.58 -2.63 8.98
CA ILE A 180 -3.10 -2.02 7.75
C ILE A 180 -4.23 -2.87 7.16
N LYS A 181 -4.08 -4.20 7.13
CA LYS A 181 -5.11 -5.14 6.64
C LYS A 181 -6.38 -5.07 7.47
N GLU A 182 -6.27 -5.12 8.80
CA GLU A 182 -7.41 -4.99 9.70
C GLU A 182 -8.17 -3.67 9.49
N ILE A 183 -7.44 -2.54 9.44
CA ILE A 183 -8.03 -1.22 9.19
C ILE A 183 -8.74 -1.19 7.83
N THR A 184 -8.14 -1.78 6.80
CA THR A 184 -8.71 -1.86 5.46
C THR A 184 -10.06 -2.58 5.46
N LEU A 185 -10.13 -3.71 6.13
CA LEU A 185 -11.35 -4.53 6.22
C LEU A 185 -12.41 -3.89 7.12
N GLU A 186 -12.02 -3.44 8.32
CA GLU A 186 -12.93 -2.86 9.32
C GLU A 186 -13.67 -1.63 8.78
N TYR A 187 -12.95 -0.74 8.09
CA TYR A 187 -13.54 0.50 7.58
C TYR A 187 -13.89 0.46 6.08
N ASN A 188 -13.76 -0.70 5.44
CA ASN A 188 -13.98 -0.89 4.00
C ASN A 188 -13.22 0.14 3.13
N ILE A 189 -11.96 0.40 3.49
CA ILE A 189 -11.09 1.39 2.85
C ILE A 189 -10.50 0.82 1.56
N THR A 190 -10.35 1.65 0.51
CA THR A 190 -9.49 1.33 -0.62
C THR A 190 -8.04 1.59 -0.21
N THR A 191 -7.28 0.53 0.06
CA THR A 191 -5.87 0.66 0.48
C THR A 191 -4.94 0.34 -0.68
N ILE A 192 -3.95 1.22 -0.91
CA ILE A 192 -2.85 0.97 -1.86
C ILE A 192 -1.54 0.96 -1.07
N VAL A 193 -0.84 -0.17 -1.13
CA VAL A 193 0.47 -0.36 -0.49
C VAL A 193 1.55 -0.50 -1.55
N VAL A 194 2.50 0.41 -1.55
CA VAL A 194 3.73 0.28 -2.33
C VAL A 194 4.71 -0.58 -1.55
N THR A 195 5.17 -1.66 -2.14
CA THR A 195 6.13 -2.56 -1.50
C THR A 195 7.08 -3.21 -2.51
N HIS A 196 8.17 -3.73 -2.02
CA HIS A 196 9.06 -4.66 -2.72
C HIS A 196 9.20 -5.99 -1.95
N ASP A 197 8.45 -6.15 -0.86
CA ASP A 197 8.47 -7.34 -0.01
C ASP A 197 7.40 -8.34 -0.46
N MET A 198 7.85 -9.52 -0.90
CA MET A 198 6.97 -10.61 -1.34
C MET A 198 6.18 -11.23 -0.20
N ASN A 199 6.73 -11.26 1.02
CA ASN A 199 6.00 -11.81 2.17
C ASN A 199 4.73 -11.00 2.44
N SER A 200 4.84 -9.66 2.48
CA SER A 200 3.68 -8.77 2.61
C SER A 200 2.65 -8.99 1.51
N VAL A 201 3.11 -9.23 0.26
CA VAL A 201 2.21 -9.46 -0.89
C VAL A 201 1.46 -10.77 -0.75
N LEU A 202 2.15 -11.87 -0.43
CA LEU A 202 1.56 -13.20 -0.35
C LEU A 202 0.62 -13.34 0.85
N GLU A 203 0.96 -12.74 1.98
CA GLU A 203 0.22 -12.92 3.24
C GLU A 203 -0.96 -11.94 3.38
N TYR A 204 -0.78 -10.68 2.98
CA TYR A 204 -1.76 -9.61 3.24
C TYR A 204 -2.37 -9.00 1.98
N GLY A 205 -1.75 -9.17 0.81
CA GLY A 205 -2.24 -8.62 -0.46
C GLY A 205 -3.52 -9.30 -0.94
N ASP A 206 -4.46 -8.51 -1.47
CA ASP A 206 -5.60 -9.04 -2.23
C ASP A 206 -5.28 -8.95 -3.73
N ASN A 207 -5.19 -7.75 -4.27
CA ASN A 207 -4.86 -7.48 -5.66
C ASN A 207 -3.42 -6.97 -5.77
N VAL A 208 -2.72 -7.36 -6.81
CA VAL A 208 -1.32 -6.99 -7.03
C VAL A 208 -1.12 -6.46 -8.43
N MET A 209 -0.49 -5.29 -8.53
CA MET A 209 -0.03 -4.70 -9.76
C MET A 209 1.51 -4.69 -9.76
N PHE A 210 2.14 -5.39 -10.69
CA PHE A 210 3.60 -5.43 -10.81
C PHE A 210 4.10 -4.40 -11.81
N LEU A 211 4.98 -3.52 -11.34
CA LEU A 211 5.65 -2.52 -12.16
C LEU A 211 7.10 -2.88 -12.45
N TYR A 212 7.48 -2.77 -13.70
CA TYR A 212 8.84 -2.96 -14.17
C TYR A 212 9.22 -1.90 -15.21
N LYS A 213 10.31 -1.17 -14.97
CA LYS A 213 10.84 -0.10 -15.85
C LYS A 213 9.76 0.87 -16.36
N GLY A 214 8.88 1.30 -15.46
CA GLY A 214 7.80 2.25 -15.77
C GLY A 214 6.60 1.67 -16.49
N HIS A 215 6.50 0.37 -16.67
CA HIS A 215 5.36 -0.33 -17.26
C HIS A 215 4.66 -1.24 -16.26
N LYS A 216 3.36 -1.44 -16.40
CA LYS A 216 2.64 -2.53 -15.75
C LYS A 216 2.83 -3.80 -16.57
N LEU A 217 3.55 -4.77 -16.02
CA LEU A 217 3.75 -6.07 -16.69
C LEU A 217 2.76 -7.13 -16.26
N TRP A 218 2.22 -7.02 -15.04
CA TRP A 218 1.27 -7.99 -14.54
C TRP A 218 0.27 -7.34 -13.58
N GLU A 219 -0.94 -7.89 -13.54
CA GLU A 219 -1.99 -7.53 -12.59
C GLU A 219 -2.84 -8.78 -12.33
N GLY A 220 -3.14 -9.06 -11.06
CA GLY A 220 -3.92 -10.21 -10.67
C GLY A 220 -4.10 -10.31 -9.16
N HIS A 221 -4.62 -11.44 -8.69
CA HIS A 221 -4.77 -11.72 -7.26
C HIS A 221 -3.47 -12.28 -6.68
N SER A 222 -3.19 -11.99 -5.40
CA SER A 222 -1.99 -12.48 -4.71
C SER A 222 -1.86 -14.01 -4.74
N SER A 223 -2.99 -14.73 -4.68
CA SER A 223 -3.01 -16.20 -4.75
C SER A 223 -2.56 -16.77 -6.09
N THR A 224 -2.55 -15.99 -7.17
CA THR A 224 -2.17 -16.44 -8.52
C THR A 224 -0.81 -15.90 -8.98
N ILE A 225 -0.14 -15.11 -8.12
CA ILE A 225 1.12 -14.46 -8.50
C ILE A 225 2.26 -15.46 -8.72
N MET A 226 2.23 -16.58 -7.98
CA MET A 226 3.25 -17.65 -8.08
C MET A 226 3.15 -18.42 -9.39
N ASP A 227 1.97 -18.45 -10.03
CA ASP A 227 1.70 -19.17 -11.29
C ASP A 227 1.96 -18.32 -12.54
N THR A 228 2.58 -17.14 -12.35
CA THR A 228 2.79 -16.22 -13.46
C THR A 228 3.80 -16.74 -14.48
N ASN A 229 3.51 -16.52 -15.77
CA ASN A 229 4.44 -16.77 -16.87
C ASN A 229 5.27 -15.54 -17.26
N VAL A 230 5.12 -14.40 -16.53
CA VAL A 230 5.88 -13.17 -16.78
C VAL A 230 7.28 -13.34 -16.21
N LYS A 231 8.27 -13.43 -17.11
CA LYS A 231 9.68 -13.70 -16.75
C LYS A 231 10.20 -12.73 -15.69
N GLU A 232 10.01 -11.42 -15.89
CA GLU A 232 10.50 -10.38 -14.97
C GLU A 232 9.87 -10.46 -13.59
N LEU A 233 8.62 -10.90 -13.50
CA LEU A 233 7.94 -11.13 -12.23
C LEU A 233 8.47 -12.41 -11.57
N ASN A 234 8.67 -13.48 -12.32
CA ASN A 234 9.30 -14.70 -11.82
C ASN A 234 10.72 -14.43 -11.31
N ASP A 235 11.54 -13.69 -12.07
CA ASP A 235 12.89 -13.31 -11.67
C ASP A 235 12.86 -12.48 -10.36
N PHE A 236 11.83 -11.64 -10.18
CA PHE A 236 11.65 -10.84 -8.98
C PHE A 236 11.23 -11.70 -7.78
N ILE A 237 10.20 -12.55 -7.91
CA ILE A 237 9.69 -13.44 -6.85
C ILE A 237 10.80 -14.37 -6.37
N PHE A 238 11.48 -15.03 -7.30
CA PHE A 238 12.50 -16.03 -7.02
C PHE A 238 13.92 -15.46 -6.93
N SER A 239 14.08 -14.16 -6.74
CA SER A 239 15.38 -13.55 -6.45
C SER A 239 15.96 -14.02 -5.11
N ASN A 240 15.11 -14.35 -4.13
CA ASN A 240 15.48 -14.89 -2.84
C ASN A 240 15.66 -16.43 -2.92
N ARG A 241 16.75 -16.95 -2.29
CA ARG A 241 17.06 -18.38 -2.29
C ARG A 241 15.95 -19.23 -1.67
N LEU A 242 15.36 -18.78 -0.56
CA LEU A 242 14.28 -19.50 0.13
C LEU A 242 13.07 -19.71 -0.77
N MET A 243 12.65 -18.70 -1.52
CA MET A 243 11.55 -18.81 -2.48
C MET A 243 11.87 -19.76 -3.64
N ARG A 244 13.12 -19.76 -4.09
CA ARG A 244 13.58 -20.73 -5.13
C ARG A 244 13.57 -22.16 -4.65
N ASP A 245 14.00 -22.38 -3.41
CA ASP A 245 14.05 -23.72 -2.82
C ASP A 245 12.62 -24.23 -2.55
N ALA A 246 11.69 -23.37 -2.09
CA ALA A 246 10.28 -23.69 -1.93
C ALA A 246 9.63 -24.10 -3.27
N LYS A 247 9.85 -23.31 -4.34
CA LYS A 247 9.31 -23.67 -5.68
C LYS A 247 9.77 -25.03 -6.16
N LYS A 248 11.04 -25.40 -5.94
CA LYS A 248 11.56 -26.72 -6.33
C LYS A 248 10.88 -27.86 -5.58
N VAL A 249 10.56 -27.65 -4.31
CA VAL A 249 9.83 -28.65 -3.50
C VAL A 249 8.41 -28.84 -4.07
N ASP A 250 7.70 -27.73 -4.36
CA ASP A 250 6.37 -27.79 -4.95
C ASP A 250 6.36 -28.47 -6.34
N GLU A 251 7.38 -28.20 -7.18
CA GLU A 251 7.55 -28.84 -8.48
C GLU A 251 7.76 -30.35 -8.35
N ILE A 252 8.62 -30.79 -7.41
CA ILE A 252 8.87 -32.22 -7.15
C ILE A 252 7.60 -32.91 -6.63
N GLU A 253 6.89 -32.30 -5.67
CA GLU A 253 5.64 -32.87 -5.16
C GLU A 253 4.53 -32.94 -6.23
N ALA A 254 4.51 -32.01 -7.18
CA ALA A 254 3.56 -32.02 -8.28
C ALA A 254 3.89 -33.14 -9.29
N GLU A 255 5.17 -33.37 -9.61
CA GLU A 255 5.64 -34.45 -10.43
C GLU A 255 5.32 -35.83 -9.81
N GLU A 256 5.60 -36.01 -8.50
CA GLU A 256 5.30 -37.25 -7.79
C GLU A 256 3.79 -37.57 -7.79
N ARG A 257 2.93 -36.56 -7.60
CA ARG A 257 1.46 -36.72 -7.65
C ARG A 257 0.99 -37.15 -9.05
N GLN A 258 1.54 -36.55 -10.09
CA GLN A 258 1.20 -36.96 -11.48
C GLN A 258 1.63 -38.37 -11.81
N GLU A 259 2.82 -38.79 -11.35
CA GLU A 259 3.29 -40.16 -11.53
C GLU A 259 2.42 -41.18 -10.77
N ASP A 260 1.97 -40.87 -9.58
CA ASP A 260 1.09 -41.72 -8.79
C ASP A 260 -0.31 -41.83 -9.42
N GLU A 261 -0.87 -40.75 -9.95
CA GLU A 261 -2.13 -40.76 -10.67
C GLU A 261 -2.04 -41.63 -11.95
N GLN A 262 -0.95 -41.49 -12.72
CA GLN A 262 -0.73 -42.35 -13.91
C GLN A 262 -0.59 -43.85 -13.57
N ARG A 263 0.14 -44.17 -12.49
CA ARG A 263 0.25 -45.54 -12.00
C ARG A 263 -1.09 -46.14 -11.56
N HIS A 264 -1.96 -45.33 -10.97
CA HIS A 264 -3.31 -45.74 -10.57
C HIS A 264 -4.25 -45.91 -11.78
N GLU A 265 -4.08 -45.15 -12.86
CA GLU A 265 -4.84 -45.32 -14.11
C GLU A 265 -4.41 -46.58 -14.91
N GLU A 266 -3.11 -46.89 -14.94
CA GLU A 266 -2.57 -48.08 -15.60
C GLU A 266 -2.93 -49.40 -14.87
N GLN A 267 -3.33 -49.33 -13.59
CA GLN A 267 -3.76 -50.51 -12.81
C GLN A 267 -5.27 -50.76 -12.86
N ARG A 268 -6.04 -49.94 -13.56
CA ARG A 268 -7.48 -50.09 -13.79
C ARG A 268 -7.78 -50.68 -15.18
#